data_c437c290bc773415f1a0418663418a26
#
_entry.id   c437c290bc773415f1a0418663418a26
#
_cell.length_a   1.000
_cell.length_b   1.000
_cell.length_c   1.000
_cell.angle_alpha   90.00
_cell.angle_beta   90.00
_cell.angle_gamma   90.00
#
_symmetry.space_group_name_H-M   'P 1'
#
loop_
_entity.id
_entity.type
_entity.pdbx_description
1 polymer ?
#
loop_
_entity_poly.entity_id
_entity_poly.type
_entity_poly.pdbx_seq_one_letter_code
_entity_poly.pdbx_strand_id
1 'polypeptide(L)'
;MPAAASTHIGMFMAWLALHGMAQPDHAPSELHERMITPGEYLRRHCVDQIDPFMLTDTGNAFTSAAYRPYLRRFGDVPVVARYDSTYETPDTWETYDEVAILIEAMYDEWRSAIGG
;
A
#
# COMPACT_ATOMS: atom_id res chain seq x y z
N MET A 1 7.29 18.35 0.46
CA MET A 1 7.59 17.00 -0.06
C MET A 1 6.72 16.70 -1.27
N PRO A 2 7.30 16.30 -2.40
CA PRO A 2 6.50 15.93 -3.56
C PRO A 2 5.57 14.76 -3.25
N ALA A 3 4.36 14.79 -3.81
CA ALA A 3 3.40 13.71 -3.62
C ALA A 3 3.97 12.35 -4.03
N ALA A 4 4.79 12.32 -5.09
CA ALA A 4 5.39 11.09 -5.59
C ALA A 4 6.30 10.39 -4.57
N ALA A 5 6.86 11.12 -3.61
CA ALA A 5 7.72 10.53 -2.58
C ALA A 5 6.96 9.61 -1.63
N SER A 6 5.63 9.75 -1.54
CA SER A 6 4.78 8.93 -0.66
C SER A 6 4.02 7.85 -1.42
N THR A 7 4.21 7.74 -2.74
CA THR A 7 3.40 6.84 -3.56
C THR A 7 3.49 5.39 -3.11
N HIS A 8 4.68 4.88 -2.86
CA HIS A 8 4.85 3.48 -2.44
C HIS A 8 4.19 3.20 -1.09
N ILE A 9 4.26 4.15 -0.16
CA ILE A 9 3.62 4.02 1.15
C ILE A 9 2.10 4.03 0.98
N GLY A 10 1.59 4.95 0.17
CA GLY A 10 0.16 5.07 -0.12
C GLY A 10 -0.42 3.83 -0.75
N MET A 11 0.30 3.21 -1.69
CA MET A 11 -0.14 1.97 -2.33
C MET A 11 -0.28 0.84 -1.32
N PHE A 12 0.69 0.66 -0.44
CA PHE A 12 0.65 -0.37 0.59
C PHE A 12 -0.49 -0.14 1.58
N MET A 13 -0.61 1.09 2.09
CA MET A 13 -1.67 1.42 3.04
C MET A 13 -3.06 1.28 2.43
N ALA A 14 -3.23 1.72 1.17
CA ALA A 14 -4.51 1.58 0.47
C ALA A 14 -4.88 0.10 0.32
N TRP A 15 -3.91 -0.75 0.00
CA TRP A 15 -4.16 -2.19 -0.10
C TRP A 15 -4.66 -2.75 1.22
N LEU A 16 -4.03 -2.38 2.33
CA LEU A 16 -4.47 -2.81 3.66
C LEU A 16 -5.90 -2.39 3.94
N ALA A 17 -6.23 -1.13 3.66
CA ALA A 17 -7.57 -0.60 3.89
C ALA A 17 -8.62 -1.30 3.03
N LEU A 18 -8.29 -1.55 1.76
CA LEU A 18 -9.22 -2.19 0.82
C LEU A 18 -9.43 -3.67 1.11
N HIS A 19 -8.54 -4.29 1.88
CA HIS A 19 -8.61 -5.71 2.23
C HIS A 19 -9.00 -5.95 3.69
N GLY A 20 -9.58 -4.94 4.34
CA GLY A 20 -10.11 -5.08 5.69
C GLY A 20 -9.07 -5.14 6.80
N MET A 21 -7.86 -4.71 6.53
CA MET A 21 -6.76 -4.72 7.50
C MET A 21 -6.45 -3.37 8.12
N ALA A 22 -7.20 -2.34 7.79
CA ALA A 22 -7.13 -1.03 8.46
C ALA A 22 -8.34 -0.84 9.36
N GLN A 23 -8.17 -0.04 10.41
CA GLN A 23 -9.29 0.30 11.28
C GLN A 23 -10.31 1.13 10.49
N PRO A 24 -11.61 1.09 10.86
CA PRO A 24 -12.65 1.78 10.11
C PRO A 24 -12.38 3.28 9.87
N ASP A 25 -11.79 3.96 10.83
CA ASP A 25 -11.46 5.39 10.69
C ASP A 25 -10.41 5.65 9.60
N HIS A 26 -9.71 4.61 9.17
CA HIS A 26 -8.66 4.70 8.17
C HIS A 26 -9.00 3.91 6.90
N ALA A 27 -10.30 3.62 6.70
CA ALA A 27 -10.78 2.90 5.52
C ALA A 27 -12.01 3.61 4.95
N PRO A 28 -11.87 4.87 4.48
CA PRO A 28 -13.01 5.67 4.05
C PRO A 28 -13.64 5.15 2.76
N SER A 29 -14.94 5.39 2.60
CA SER A 29 -15.67 4.95 1.40
C SER A 29 -15.10 5.58 0.13
N GLU A 30 -14.62 6.83 0.20
CA GLU A 30 -14.05 7.50 -0.98
C GLU A 30 -12.83 6.76 -1.53
N LEU A 31 -12.08 6.03 -0.68
CA LEU A 31 -10.99 5.18 -1.15
C LEU A 31 -11.55 3.94 -1.85
N HIS A 32 -12.56 3.29 -1.27
CA HIS A 32 -13.20 2.11 -1.86
C HIS A 32 -13.85 2.42 -3.21
N GLU A 33 -14.38 3.62 -3.35
CA GLU A 33 -15.02 4.07 -4.57
C GLU A 33 -14.04 4.70 -5.57
N ARG A 34 -12.74 4.70 -5.22
CA ARG A 34 -11.67 5.26 -6.05
C ARG A 34 -11.87 6.74 -6.39
N MET A 35 -12.48 7.47 -5.48
CA MET A 35 -12.71 8.91 -5.63
C MET A 35 -11.47 9.74 -5.32
N ILE A 36 -10.54 9.17 -4.55
CA ILE A 36 -9.24 9.77 -4.26
C ILE A 36 -8.16 8.75 -4.61
N THR A 37 -6.95 9.23 -4.90
CA THR A 37 -5.84 8.33 -5.20
C THR A 37 -5.25 7.75 -3.91
N PRO A 38 -4.47 6.65 -3.99
CA PRO A 38 -3.80 6.12 -2.81
C PRO A 38 -2.91 7.14 -2.10
N GLY A 39 -2.19 7.99 -2.86
CA GLY A 39 -1.37 9.03 -2.27
C GLY A 39 -2.17 10.11 -1.58
N GLU A 40 -3.29 10.53 -2.18
CA GLU A 40 -4.20 11.49 -1.53
C GLU A 40 -4.78 10.90 -0.25
N TYR A 41 -5.15 9.63 -0.29
CA TYR A 41 -5.64 8.94 0.89
C TYR A 41 -4.59 8.96 2.01
N LEU A 42 -3.34 8.65 1.68
CA LEU A 42 -2.29 8.64 2.68
C LEU A 42 -2.10 10.02 3.32
N ARG A 43 -2.09 11.08 2.50
CA ARG A 43 -1.93 12.44 3.00
C ARG A 43 -3.10 12.89 3.86
N ARG A 44 -4.33 12.63 3.39
CA ARG A 44 -5.53 13.15 4.05
C ARG A 44 -5.95 12.37 5.29
N HIS A 45 -5.78 11.05 5.25
CA HIS A 45 -6.32 10.18 6.29
C HIS A 45 -5.26 9.52 7.16
N CYS A 46 -4.00 9.54 6.75
CA CYS A 46 -2.92 8.82 7.44
C CYS A 46 -1.71 9.70 7.79
N VAL A 47 -1.77 10.98 7.48
CA VAL A 47 -0.70 11.96 7.76
C VAL A 47 0.65 11.47 7.20
N ASP A 48 0.61 10.97 5.96
CA ASP A 48 1.78 10.52 5.20
C ASP A 48 2.57 9.36 5.82
N GLN A 49 1.94 8.58 6.69
CA GLN A 49 2.63 7.45 7.34
C GLN A 49 1.67 6.31 7.67
N ILE A 50 2.24 5.15 8.01
CA ILE A 50 1.48 4.00 8.48
C ILE A 50 1.85 3.79 9.95
N ASP A 51 0.89 3.96 10.84
CA ASP A 51 1.07 3.73 12.27
C ASP A 51 0.30 2.49 12.71
N PRO A 52 0.83 1.74 13.70
CA PRO A 52 0.16 0.51 14.16
C PRO A 52 -1.28 0.70 14.60
N PHE A 53 -1.64 1.86 15.18
CA PHE A 53 -3.01 2.09 15.64
C PHE A 53 -4.01 2.20 14.49
N MET A 54 -3.54 2.42 13.27
CA MET A 54 -4.39 2.51 12.08
C MET A 54 -4.80 1.15 11.54
N LEU A 55 -4.18 0.07 12.03
CA LEU A 55 -4.31 -1.25 11.46
C LEU A 55 -4.95 -2.23 12.45
N THR A 56 -5.55 -3.28 11.89
CA THR A 56 -6.01 -4.43 12.68
C THR A 56 -4.80 -5.25 13.11
N ASP A 57 -5.00 -6.22 14.01
CA ASP A 57 -3.92 -7.12 14.44
C ASP A 57 -3.29 -7.85 13.24
N THR A 58 -4.14 -8.35 12.33
CA THR A 58 -3.66 -9.02 11.11
C THR A 58 -2.88 -8.05 10.23
N GLY A 59 -3.39 -6.83 10.06
CA GLY A 59 -2.71 -5.80 9.29
C GLY A 59 -1.33 -5.45 9.85
N ASN A 60 -1.22 -5.35 11.17
CA ASN A 60 0.05 -5.10 11.83
C ASN A 60 1.03 -6.26 11.64
N ALA A 61 0.55 -7.50 11.80
CA ALA A 61 1.41 -8.68 11.64
C ALA A 61 1.93 -8.80 10.21
N PHE A 62 1.05 -8.62 9.22
CA PHE A 62 1.45 -8.67 7.82
C PHE A 62 2.44 -7.55 7.48
N THR A 63 2.15 -6.33 7.92
CA THR A 63 3.02 -5.18 7.65
C THR A 63 4.42 -5.38 8.24
N SER A 64 4.49 -5.90 9.47
CA SER A 64 5.76 -6.17 10.11
C SER A 64 6.61 -7.18 9.33
N ALA A 65 5.96 -8.17 8.72
CA ALA A 65 6.66 -9.21 7.96
C ALA A 65 7.00 -8.77 6.53
N ALA A 66 6.14 -7.96 5.91
CA ALA A 66 6.18 -7.74 4.46
C ALA A 66 6.73 -6.38 4.02
N TYR A 67 6.71 -5.37 4.89
CA TYR A 67 6.97 -4.01 4.43
C TYR A 67 8.38 -3.82 3.87
N ARG A 68 9.41 -4.34 4.54
CA ARG A 68 10.79 -4.23 4.04
C ARG A 68 10.99 -4.96 2.71
N PRO A 69 10.54 -6.23 2.58
CA PRO A 69 10.58 -6.89 1.27
C PRO A 69 9.80 -6.13 0.19
N TYR A 70 8.65 -5.56 0.56
CA TYR A 70 7.86 -4.73 -0.36
C TYR A 70 8.67 -3.56 -0.89
N LEU A 71 9.37 -2.83 -0.03
CA LEU A 71 10.18 -1.69 -0.46
C LEU A 71 11.28 -2.12 -1.44
N ARG A 72 11.87 -3.28 -1.23
CA ARG A 72 12.90 -3.81 -2.13
C ARG A 72 12.32 -4.24 -3.48
N ARG A 73 11.09 -4.77 -3.48
CA ARG A 73 10.47 -5.32 -4.70
C ARG A 73 9.63 -4.29 -5.45
N PHE A 74 9.28 -3.19 -4.81
CA PHE A 74 8.46 -2.15 -5.43
C PHE A 74 9.05 -1.65 -6.75
N GLY A 75 10.36 -1.42 -6.77
CA GLY A 75 11.04 -0.94 -7.97
C GLY A 75 11.04 -1.91 -9.14
N ASP A 76 10.73 -3.18 -8.91
CA ASP A 76 10.68 -4.21 -9.95
C ASP A 76 9.30 -4.36 -10.59
N VAL A 77 8.28 -3.70 -10.05
CA VAL A 77 6.94 -3.70 -10.63
C VAL A 77 7.02 -2.98 -11.99
N PRO A 78 6.49 -3.58 -13.07
CA PRO A 78 6.69 -3.02 -14.42
C PRO A 78 6.33 -1.55 -14.57
N VAL A 79 5.23 -1.10 -13.98
CA VAL A 79 4.82 0.30 -14.07
C VAL A 79 5.80 1.22 -13.32
N VAL A 80 6.51 0.70 -12.33
CA VAL A 80 7.51 1.45 -11.57
C VAL A 80 8.87 1.40 -12.26
N ALA A 81 9.25 0.21 -12.74
CA ALA A 81 10.56 -0.03 -13.35
C ALA A 81 10.81 0.77 -14.62
N ARG A 82 9.75 1.26 -15.28
CA ARG A 82 9.90 2.07 -16.49
C ARG A 82 10.41 3.48 -16.23
N TYR A 83 10.43 3.91 -14.97
CA TYR A 83 10.92 5.24 -14.59
C TYR A 83 12.32 5.13 -14.00
N ASP A 84 13.09 6.23 -14.10
CA ASP A 84 14.47 6.28 -13.59
C ASP A 84 14.52 6.25 -12.06
N SER A 85 13.43 6.69 -11.42
CA SER A 85 13.34 6.76 -9.97
C SER A 85 11.96 6.34 -9.52
N THR A 86 11.87 5.69 -8.35
CA THR A 86 10.57 5.35 -7.76
C THR A 86 9.76 6.61 -7.43
N TYR A 87 10.41 7.76 -7.26
CA TYR A 87 9.73 9.03 -7.01
C TYR A 87 8.94 9.53 -8.23
N GLU A 88 9.23 9.01 -9.41
CA GLU A 88 8.52 9.37 -10.63
C GLU A 88 7.27 8.52 -10.85
N THR A 89 7.04 7.51 -10.01
CA THR A 89 5.90 6.61 -10.14
C THR A 89 4.58 7.38 -10.00
N PRO A 90 3.67 7.28 -10.96
CA PRO A 90 2.40 8.00 -10.89
C PRO A 90 1.52 7.52 -9.73
N ASP A 91 0.88 8.46 -9.05
CA ASP A 91 -0.11 8.17 -8.02
C ASP A 91 -1.48 8.00 -8.67
N THR A 92 -1.69 6.84 -9.29
CA THR A 92 -2.90 6.52 -10.03
C THR A 92 -3.42 5.14 -9.66
N TRP A 93 -4.69 4.89 -9.94
CA TRP A 93 -5.27 3.56 -9.72
C TRP A 93 -4.71 2.51 -10.68
N GLU A 94 -4.27 2.93 -11.88
CA GLU A 94 -3.59 2.01 -12.80
C GLU A 94 -2.29 1.50 -12.18
N THR A 95 -1.50 2.39 -11.59
CA THR A 95 -0.28 2.02 -10.87
C THR A 95 -0.62 1.10 -9.69
N TYR A 96 -1.65 1.47 -8.93
CA TYR A 96 -2.10 0.67 -7.79
C TYR A 96 -2.44 -0.76 -8.22
N ASP A 97 -3.17 -0.93 -9.31
CA ASP A 97 -3.59 -2.26 -9.76
C ASP A 97 -2.39 -3.18 -10.04
N GLU A 98 -1.30 -2.65 -10.57
CA GLU A 98 -0.08 -3.43 -10.77
C GLU A 98 0.66 -3.71 -9.48
N VAL A 99 0.77 -2.70 -8.61
CA VAL A 99 1.43 -2.86 -7.31
C VAL A 99 0.66 -3.82 -6.41
N ALA A 100 -0.67 -3.81 -6.50
CA ALA A 100 -1.52 -4.71 -5.73
C ALA A 100 -1.24 -6.18 -6.03
N ILE A 101 -0.86 -6.51 -7.27
CA ILE A 101 -0.50 -7.88 -7.63
C ILE A 101 0.69 -8.35 -6.79
N LEU A 102 1.70 -7.50 -6.64
CA LEU A 102 2.85 -7.82 -5.79
C LEU A 102 2.44 -8.01 -4.33
N ILE A 103 1.64 -7.09 -3.81
CA ILE A 103 1.25 -7.15 -2.39
C ILE A 103 0.41 -8.39 -2.12
N GLU A 104 -0.52 -8.73 -3.02
CA GLU A 104 -1.34 -9.94 -2.86
C GLU A 104 -0.49 -11.21 -2.87
N ALA A 105 0.50 -11.29 -3.75
CA ALA A 105 1.41 -12.42 -3.78
C ALA A 105 2.19 -12.54 -2.46
N MET A 106 2.64 -11.41 -1.92
CA MET A 106 3.34 -11.38 -0.64
C MET A 106 2.43 -11.79 0.51
N TYR A 107 1.17 -11.36 0.46
CA TYR A 107 0.19 -11.73 1.47
C TYR A 107 -0.08 -13.23 1.44
N ASP A 108 -0.25 -13.82 0.27
CA ASP A 108 -0.49 -15.26 0.11
C ASP A 108 0.72 -16.07 0.61
N GLU A 109 1.93 -15.62 0.29
CA GLU A 109 3.16 -16.27 0.78
C GLU A 109 3.24 -16.22 2.31
N TRP A 110 2.92 -15.06 2.88
CA TRP A 110 2.94 -14.88 4.33
C TRP A 110 1.89 -15.77 5.02
N ARG A 111 0.68 -15.80 4.48
CA ARG A 111 -0.40 -16.65 5.04
C ARG A 111 0.01 -18.13 5.02
N SER A 112 0.62 -18.58 3.95
CA SER A 112 1.09 -19.95 3.83
C SER A 112 2.21 -20.25 4.84
N ALA A 113 3.12 -19.30 5.05
CA ALA A 113 4.24 -19.48 5.95
C ALA A 113 3.82 -19.58 7.42
N ILE A 114 2.74 -18.90 7.80
CA ILE A 114 2.25 -18.97 9.19
C ILE A 114 1.25 -20.09 9.42
N GLY A 115 1.11 -20.99 8.45
CA GLY A 115 0.26 -22.17 8.60
C GLY A 115 -1.23 -21.91 8.38
N GLY A 116 -1.53 -20.79 7.76
CA GLY A 116 -2.91 -20.41 7.49
C GLY A 116 -3.52 -21.17 6.34
#